data_a911ca7799e3e8bf49ef311a958f3fb4
#
_entry.id   a911ca7799e3e8bf49ef311a958f3fb4
#
_cell.length_a   1.000
_cell.length_b   1.000
_cell.length_c   1.000
_cell.angle_alpha   90.00
_cell.angle_beta   90.00
_cell.angle_gamma   90.00
#
_symmetry.space_group_name_H-M   'P 1'
#
loop_
_entity.id
_entity.type
_entity.pdbx_description
1 polymer ?
#
loop_
_entity_poly.entity_id
_entity_poly.type
_entity_poly.pdbx_seq_one_letter_code
_entity_poly.pdbx_strand_id
1 'polypeptide(L)'
;MTDAAHYGVFIEPEGSLLEAIQTSKLKVASTIGDQVYLSHPPHCTLYHGILAPIKRWSSCLLKAVKKEQAFKTGTVENFAFYDDPLADGGHTIGIRVEKEPRLMRLQMIVAEAIRPFISDHIDSHESPFANVEPFKESIEKYHFPFVGDHWIPHFTISSLAIDKEHPLIVDLLNSKNSFPVVVGKISVWKIDGQEHKKLLTAHLS
;
A
#
# COMPACT_ATOMS: atom_id res chain seq x y z
N MET A 1 -6.70 -12.63 -25.96
CA MET A 1 -7.24 -12.12 -24.67
C MET A 1 -6.06 -11.95 -23.74
N THR A 2 -5.82 -10.76 -23.27
CA THR A 2 -4.70 -10.48 -22.35
C THR A 2 -5.17 -10.90 -20.97
N ASP A 3 -4.53 -11.92 -20.36
CA ASP A 3 -4.78 -12.35 -18.98
C ASP A 3 -4.20 -11.31 -17.98
N ALA A 4 -4.43 -10.01 -18.23
CA ALA A 4 -4.06 -8.96 -17.32
C ALA A 4 -4.85 -9.12 -16.03
N ALA A 5 -4.23 -8.82 -14.90
CA ALA A 5 -4.85 -8.94 -13.60
C ALA A 5 -4.35 -7.84 -12.65
N HIS A 6 -5.07 -7.64 -11.58
CA HIS A 6 -4.73 -6.69 -10.54
C HIS A 6 -3.63 -7.27 -9.65
N TYR A 7 -2.53 -6.53 -9.53
CA TYR A 7 -1.39 -6.92 -8.70
C TYR A 7 -0.98 -5.78 -7.77
N GLY A 8 -0.51 -6.16 -6.60
CA GLY A 8 0.13 -5.26 -5.67
C GLY A 8 1.53 -5.74 -5.32
N VAL A 9 2.43 -4.79 -5.11
CA VAL A 9 3.79 -5.02 -4.59
C VAL A 9 3.89 -4.33 -3.24
N PHE A 10 4.23 -5.10 -2.22
CA PHE A 10 4.05 -4.69 -0.83
C PHE A 10 5.27 -4.98 0.04
N ILE A 11 5.44 -4.15 1.08
CA ILE A 11 6.21 -4.48 2.28
C ILE A 11 5.21 -5.02 3.31
N GLU A 12 5.48 -6.18 3.89
CA GLU A 12 4.69 -6.76 4.97
C GLU A 12 5.28 -6.34 6.32
N PRO A 13 4.45 -5.93 7.30
CA PRO A 13 4.93 -5.65 8.65
C PRO A 13 5.31 -6.94 9.37
N GLU A 14 6.23 -6.85 10.32
CA GLU A 14 6.69 -7.96 11.14
C GLU A 14 6.73 -7.55 12.63
N GLY A 15 6.75 -8.53 13.54
CA GLY A 15 6.93 -8.32 14.98
C GLY A 15 5.90 -7.37 15.58
N SER A 16 6.35 -6.45 16.42
CA SER A 16 5.47 -5.55 17.18
C SER A 16 4.60 -4.62 16.31
N LEU A 17 5.04 -4.27 15.10
CA LEU A 17 4.21 -3.49 14.17
C LEU A 17 3.03 -4.33 13.66
N LEU A 18 3.27 -5.58 13.27
CA LEU A 18 2.21 -6.50 12.85
C LEU A 18 1.18 -6.70 13.97
N GLU A 19 1.64 -6.96 15.19
CA GLU A 19 0.79 -7.13 16.37
C GLU A 19 -0.06 -5.87 16.65
N ALA A 20 0.53 -4.70 16.56
CA ALA A 20 -0.17 -3.43 16.77
C ALA A 20 -1.27 -3.20 15.73
N ILE A 21 -0.99 -3.46 14.43
CA ILE A 21 -1.99 -3.34 13.36
C ILE A 21 -3.13 -4.36 13.58
N GLN A 22 -2.80 -5.61 13.88
CA GLN A 22 -3.80 -6.65 14.14
C GLN A 22 -4.68 -6.32 15.35
N THR A 23 -4.09 -5.85 16.44
CA THR A 23 -4.82 -5.39 17.62
C THR A 23 -5.77 -4.23 17.29
N SER A 24 -5.31 -3.26 16.49
CA SER A 24 -6.14 -2.14 16.04
C SER A 24 -7.29 -2.61 15.16
N LYS A 25 -7.05 -3.54 14.23
CA LYS A 25 -8.11 -4.15 13.40
C LYS A 25 -9.14 -4.89 14.24
N LEU A 26 -8.71 -5.68 15.21
CA LEU A 26 -9.62 -6.37 16.14
C LEU A 26 -10.45 -5.38 16.97
N LYS A 27 -9.87 -4.28 17.42
CA LYS A 27 -10.58 -3.21 18.12
C LYS A 27 -11.66 -2.59 17.24
N VAL A 28 -11.35 -2.28 15.98
CA VAL A 28 -12.34 -1.79 15.01
C VAL A 28 -13.48 -2.79 14.85
N ALA A 29 -13.16 -4.06 14.56
CA ALA A 29 -14.16 -5.12 14.38
C ALA A 29 -15.09 -5.28 15.59
N SER A 30 -14.53 -5.25 16.80
CA SER A 30 -15.30 -5.40 18.03
C SER A 30 -16.16 -4.19 18.40
N THR A 31 -15.80 -2.99 17.92
CA THR A 31 -16.49 -1.73 18.29
C THR A 31 -17.59 -1.38 17.29
N ILE A 32 -17.32 -1.52 15.99
CA ILE A 32 -18.22 -1.03 14.93
C ILE A 32 -18.50 -2.08 13.83
N GLY A 33 -18.03 -3.32 14.00
CA GLY A 33 -18.23 -4.38 13.02
C GLY A 33 -17.31 -4.31 11.83
N ASP A 34 -17.74 -4.90 10.71
CA ASP A 34 -16.95 -4.98 9.49
C ASP A 34 -16.83 -3.61 8.82
N GLN A 35 -15.62 -3.31 8.33
CA GLN A 35 -15.26 -2.04 7.70
C GLN A 35 -14.35 -2.29 6.50
N VAL A 36 -14.29 -1.32 5.58
CA VAL A 36 -13.41 -1.38 4.40
C VAL A 36 -11.95 -1.56 4.82
N TYR A 37 -11.23 -2.42 4.12
CA TYR A 37 -9.83 -2.85 4.39
C TYR A 37 -9.61 -3.63 5.68
N LEU A 38 -10.64 -3.90 6.49
CA LEU A 38 -10.48 -4.59 7.77
C LEU A 38 -9.95 -6.02 7.58
N SER A 39 -10.47 -6.74 6.58
CA SER A 39 -10.05 -8.12 6.24
C SER A 39 -8.73 -8.18 5.47
N HIS A 40 -8.26 -7.06 4.90
CA HIS A 40 -7.02 -7.05 4.12
C HIS A 40 -5.81 -7.38 4.99
N PRO A 41 -4.89 -8.25 4.53
CA PRO A 41 -3.64 -8.49 5.23
C PRO A 41 -2.85 -7.17 5.39
N PRO A 42 -2.22 -6.91 6.54
CA PRO A 42 -1.44 -5.69 6.74
C PRO A 42 -0.28 -5.58 5.73
N HIS A 43 -0.19 -4.43 5.06
CA HIS A 43 0.87 -4.16 4.09
C HIS A 43 1.11 -2.67 3.89
N CYS A 44 2.31 -2.31 3.42
CA CYS A 44 2.62 -0.99 2.88
C CYS A 44 2.79 -1.12 1.36
N THR A 45 2.02 -0.37 0.59
CA THR A 45 1.96 -0.45 -0.86
C THR A 45 3.13 0.27 -1.50
N LEU A 46 3.97 -0.46 -2.24
CA LEU A 46 5.01 0.11 -3.12
C LEU A 46 4.45 0.42 -4.52
N TYR A 47 3.58 -0.44 -5.02
CA TYR A 47 2.89 -0.28 -6.29
C TYR A 47 1.60 -1.12 -6.30
N HIS A 48 0.61 -0.65 -7.04
CA HIS A 48 -0.67 -1.32 -7.21
C HIS A 48 -1.26 -0.98 -8.57
N GLY A 49 -1.73 -1.98 -9.33
CA GLY A 49 -2.31 -1.73 -10.65
C GLY A 49 -2.60 -2.99 -11.46
N ILE A 50 -3.18 -2.80 -12.63
CA ILE A 50 -3.45 -3.90 -13.57
C ILE A 50 -2.25 -4.09 -14.49
N LEU A 51 -1.68 -5.28 -14.44
CA LEU A 51 -0.46 -5.64 -15.14
C LEU A 51 -0.67 -6.87 -16.03
N ALA A 52 0.22 -7.01 -17.01
CA ALA A 52 0.39 -8.25 -17.75
C ALA A 52 0.59 -9.44 -16.79
N PRO A 53 0.39 -10.70 -17.25
CA PRO A 53 0.59 -11.89 -16.42
C PRO A 53 1.97 -11.88 -15.73
N ILE A 54 2.00 -12.24 -14.45
CA ILE A 54 3.18 -12.14 -13.58
C ILE A 54 4.46 -12.75 -14.17
N LYS A 55 4.34 -13.85 -14.93
CA LYS A 55 5.47 -14.51 -15.60
C LYS A 55 6.23 -13.62 -16.58
N ARG A 56 5.61 -12.51 -17.05
CA ARG A 56 6.23 -11.57 -18.00
C ARG A 56 7.15 -10.56 -17.31
N TRP A 57 6.90 -10.22 -16.07
CA TRP A 57 7.58 -9.12 -15.38
C TRP A 57 8.26 -9.51 -14.05
N SER A 58 7.90 -10.63 -13.45
CA SER A 58 8.46 -11.02 -12.15
C SER A 58 9.98 -11.12 -12.15
N SER A 59 10.59 -11.62 -13.24
CA SER A 59 12.05 -11.71 -13.35
C SER A 59 12.73 -10.34 -13.38
N CYS A 60 12.10 -9.33 -14.02
CA CYS A 60 12.59 -7.95 -14.05
C CYS A 60 12.55 -7.35 -12.65
N LEU A 61 11.42 -7.51 -11.95
CA LEU A 61 11.27 -7.04 -10.58
C LEU A 61 12.29 -7.70 -9.63
N LEU A 62 12.38 -9.03 -9.65
CA LEU A 62 13.32 -9.78 -8.82
C LEU A 62 14.77 -9.32 -9.05
N LYS A 63 15.17 -9.14 -10.32
CA LYS A 63 16.51 -8.67 -10.68
C LYS A 63 16.79 -7.25 -10.22
N ALA A 64 15.80 -6.37 -10.25
CA ALA A 64 15.92 -4.99 -9.79
C ALA A 64 16.05 -4.92 -8.26
N VAL A 65 15.17 -5.60 -7.54
CA VAL A 65 15.11 -5.60 -6.07
C VAL A 65 16.32 -6.28 -5.44
N LYS A 66 16.85 -7.36 -6.04
CA LYS A 66 18.04 -8.06 -5.53
C LYS A 66 19.30 -7.18 -5.47
N LYS A 67 19.34 -6.05 -6.17
CA LYS A 67 20.46 -5.10 -6.11
C LYS A 67 20.41 -4.18 -4.91
N GLU A 68 19.28 -4.09 -4.25
CA GLU A 68 19.06 -3.24 -3.07
C GLU A 68 19.41 -4.01 -1.80
N GLN A 69 20.05 -3.33 -0.85
CA GLN A 69 20.39 -3.92 0.44
C GLN A 69 19.23 -3.81 1.40
N ALA A 70 19.02 -4.82 2.23
CA ALA A 70 18.08 -4.75 3.34
C ALA A 70 18.40 -3.57 4.29
N PHE A 71 17.35 -2.97 4.86
CA PHE A 71 17.49 -1.82 5.77
C PHE A 71 16.37 -1.79 6.80
N LYS A 72 16.53 -0.89 7.76
CA LYS A 72 15.49 -0.61 8.76
C LYS A 72 15.12 0.86 8.69
N THR A 73 13.85 1.13 8.91
CA THR A 73 13.28 2.46 9.12
C THR A 73 12.30 2.40 10.29
N GLY A 74 11.50 3.40 10.52
CA GLY A 74 10.53 3.45 11.60
C GLY A 74 9.17 3.97 11.14
N THR A 75 8.19 3.85 12.02
CA THR A 75 6.93 4.56 11.88
C THR A 75 7.02 5.90 12.61
N VAL A 76 6.29 6.91 12.13
CA VAL A 76 6.37 8.30 12.67
C VAL A 76 5.09 8.74 13.36
N GLU A 77 3.93 8.40 12.81
CA GLU A 77 2.64 8.82 13.37
C GLU A 77 1.50 7.92 12.92
N ASN A 78 0.41 7.91 13.69
CA ASN A 78 -0.88 7.47 13.18
C ASN A 78 -1.53 8.66 12.46
N PHE A 79 -2.28 8.38 11.39
CA PHE A 79 -2.93 9.43 10.62
C PHE A 79 -4.32 8.99 10.17
N ALA A 80 -5.15 9.96 9.84
CA ALA A 80 -6.41 9.75 9.15
C ALA A 80 -6.37 10.43 7.77
N PHE A 81 -6.83 9.72 6.76
CA PHE A 81 -7.20 10.27 5.47
C PHE A 81 -8.72 10.35 5.45
N TYR A 82 -9.25 11.54 5.73
CA TYR A 82 -10.68 11.78 5.83
C TYR A 82 -11.32 11.84 4.45
N ASP A 83 -12.57 11.35 4.36
CA ASP A 83 -13.36 11.36 3.13
C ASP A 83 -12.62 10.67 1.96
N ASP A 84 -12.00 9.51 2.23
CA ASP A 84 -11.17 8.77 1.28
C ASP A 84 -11.97 8.33 0.05
N PRO A 85 -11.70 8.90 -1.14
CA PRO A 85 -12.44 8.55 -2.34
C PRO A 85 -12.17 7.12 -2.83
N LEU A 86 -11.11 6.44 -2.32
CA LEU A 86 -10.82 5.04 -2.62
C LEU A 86 -11.57 4.08 -1.68
N ALA A 87 -12.27 4.60 -0.69
CA ALA A 87 -12.97 3.84 0.34
C ALA A 87 -14.39 4.38 0.58
N ASP A 88 -15.10 4.69 -0.49
CA ASP A 88 -16.50 5.18 -0.49
C ASP A 88 -16.74 6.38 0.45
N GLY A 89 -15.71 7.25 0.61
CA GLY A 89 -15.79 8.42 1.50
C GLY A 89 -15.61 8.11 2.98
N GLY A 90 -15.17 6.89 3.32
CA GLY A 90 -14.79 6.53 4.70
C GLY A 90 -13.53 7.25 5.17
N HIS A 91 -13.21 7.12 6.45
CA HIS A 91 -12.00 7.71 7.03
C HIS A 91 -10.93 6.62 7.17
N THR A 92 -9.94 6.64 6.27
CA THR A 92 -8.86 5.65 6.27
C THR A 92 -7.84 5.98 7.35
N ILE A 93 -7.72 5.09 8.33
CA ILE A 93 -6.77 5.19 9.44
C ILE A 93 -5.57 4.29 9.16
N GLY A 94 -4.38 4.84 9.35
CA GLY A 94 -3.13 4.12 9.12
C GLY A 94 -1.97 4.58 10.00
N ILE A 95 -0.87 3.85 9.91
CA ILE A 95 0.40 4.15 10.56
C ILE A 95 1.39 4.57 9.47
N ARG A 96 1.85 5.82 9.51
CA ARG A 96 2.79 6.37 8.54
C ARG A 96 4.20 5.87 8.81
N VAL A 97 4.90 5.49 7.75
CA VAL A 97 6.32 5.12 7.76
C VAL A 97 7.16 6.35 7.42
N GLU A 98 8.34 6.44 8.00
CA GLU A 98 9.30 7.49 7.68
C GLU A 98 9.68 7.46 6.19
N LYS A 99 9.64 8.61 5.52
CA LYS A 99 10.10 8.78 4.12
C LYS A 99 11.63 8.78 4.05
N GLU A 100 12.24 7.67 4.40
CA GLU A 100 13.68 7.49 4.36
C GLU A 100 14.14 7.33 2.89
N PRO A 101 15.27 7.90 2.47
CA PRO A 101 15.70 7.90 1.06
C PRO A 101 15.81 6.52 0.42
N ARG A 102 16.21 5.47 1.17
CA ARG A 102 16.31 4.10 0.66
C ARG A 102 14.92 3.49 0.40
N LEU A 103 13.93 3.84 1.24
CA LEU A 103 12.55 3.41 1.07
C LEU A 103 11.93 4.08 -0.18
N MET A 104 12.15 5.38 -0.35
CA MET A 104 11.72 6.12 -1.53
C MET A 104 12.35 5.57 -2.81
N ARG A 105 13.65 5.29 -2.77
CA ARG A 105 14.38 4.66 -3.88
C ARG A 105 13.83 3.27 -4.21
N LEU A 106 13.54 2.43 -3.21
CA LEU A 106 12.96 1.11 -3.43
C LEU A 106 11.59 1.21 -4.13
N GLN A 107 10.73 2.14 -3.71
CA GLN A 107 9.44 2.38 -4.35
C GLN A 107 9.61 2.74 -5.83
N MET A 108 10.55 3.64 -6.16
CA MET A 108 10.84 4.03 -7.55
C MET A 108 11.39 2.87 -8.38
N ILE A 109 12.29 2.04 -7.81
CA ILE A 109 12.83 0.86 -8.47
C ILE A 109 11.70 -0.12 -8.82
N VAL A 110 10.75 -0.33 -7.90
CA VAL A 110 9.59 -1.19 -8.14
C VAL A 110 8.72 -0.61 -9.24
N ALA A 111 8.36 0.67 -9.17
CA ALA A 111 7.51 1.32 -10.16
C ALA A 111 8.13 1.28 -11.58
N GLU A 112 9.42 1.61 -11.72
CA GLU A 112 10.11 1.58 -13.01
C GLU A 112 10.30 0.15 -13.56
N ALA A 113 10.54 -0.85 -12.70
CA ALA A 113 10.66 -2.24 -13.13
C ALA A 113 9.33 -2.81 -13.66
N ILE A 114 8.20 -2.31 -13.17
CA ILE A 114 6.85 -2.76 -13.54
C ILE A 114 6.29 -1.96 -14.71
N ARG A 115 6.64 -0.69 -14.84
CA ARG A 115 6.09 0.24 -15.85
C ARG A 115 5.92 -0.34 -17.27
N PRO A 116 6.90 -1.08 -17.86
CA PRO A 116 6.74 -1.65 -19.20
C PRO A 116 5.65 -2.73 -19.34
N PHE A 117 5.05 -3.14 -18.23
CA PHE A 117 4.08 -4.24 -18.18
C PHE A 117 2.70 -3.78 -17.68
N ILE A 118 2.51 -2.48 -17.50
CA ILE A 118 1.21 -1.89 -17.19
C ILE A 118 0.26 -2.15 -18.37
N SER A 119 -0.97 -2.51 -18.05
CA SER A 119 -1.98 -2.79 -19.08
C SER A 119 -2.65 -1.50 -19.53
N ASP A 120 -2.67 -1.25 -20.85
CA ASP A 120 -3.36 -0.11 -21.46
C ASP A 120 -4.90 -0.23 -21.40
N HIS A 121 -5.42 -1.34 -20.87
CA HIS A 121 -6.87 -1.61 -20.81
C HIS A 121 -7.61 -0.93 -19.65
N ILE A 122 -6.93 -0.07 -18.89
CA ILE A 122 -7.58 0.72 -17.85
C ILE A 122 -7.67 2.15 -18.34
N ASP A 123 -8.86 2.67 -18.28
CA ASP A 123 -9.04 4.10 -18.39
C ASP A 123 -8.45 4.76 -17.14
N SER A 124 -7.23 5.28 -17.27
CA SER A 124 -6.55 6.04 -16.20
C SER A 124 -7.38 7.27 -15.77
N HIS A 125 -8.36 7.66 -16.59
CA HIS A 125 -9.30 8.75 -16.30
C HIS A 125 -10.38 8.38 -15.27
N GLU A 126 -10.60 7.08 -14.97
CA GLU A 126 -11.52 6.64 -13.90
C GLU A 126 -10.96 6.84 -12.49
N SER A 127 -9.66 7.12 -12.34
CA SER A 127 -9.08 7.40 -11.03
C SER A 127 -9.64 8.71 -10.45
N PRO A 128 -10.09 8.77 -9.18
CA PRO A 128 -10.52 10.01 -8.54
C PRO A 128 -9.41 11.07 -8.48
N PHE A 129 -8.15 10.68 -8.71
CA PHE A 129 -6.97 11.54 -8.73
C PHE A 129 -6.51 11.95 -10.14
N ALA A 130 -7.18 11.48 -11.22
CA ALA A 130 -6.73 11.67 -12.61
C ALA A 130 -6.55 13.15 -13.01
N ASN A 131 -7.37 14.04 -12.44
CA ASN A 131 -7.34 15.46 -12.73
C ASN A 131 -6.85 16.30 -11.53
N VAL A 132 -6.23 15.66 -10.55
CA VAL A 132 -5.76 16.32 -9.31
C VAL A 132 -4.25 16.45 -9.36
N GLU A 133 -3.74 17.68 -9.43
CA GLU A 133 -2.32 17.92 -9.20
C GLU A 133 -1.97 17.61 -7.73
N PRO A 134 -0.86 16.94 -7.46
CA PRO A 134 0.26 16.59 -8.38
C PRO A 134 0.22 15.13 -8.90
N PHE A 135 -0.89 14.42 -8.80
CA PHE A 135 -0.98 12.98 -9.11
C PHE A 135 -1.08 12.68 -10.62
N LYS A 136 -1.45 13.68 -11.41
CA LYS A 136 -1.69 13.52 -12.84
C LYS A 136 -0.50 12.87 -13.57
N GLU A 137 0.71 13.38 -13.38
CA GLU A 137 1.92 12.82 -14.00
C GLU A 137 2.16 11.36 -13.60
N SER A 138 1.96 11.04 -12.32
CA SER A 138 2.10 9.66 -11.82
C SER A 138 1.06 8.73 -12.43
N ILE A 139 -0.17 9.18 -12.59
CA ILE A 139 -1.24 8.40 -13.22
C ILE A 139 -0.95 8.19 -14.71
N GLU A 140 -0.56 9.23 -15.44
CA GLU A 140 -0.22 9.12 -16.85
C GLU A 140 0.95 8.14 -17.09
N LYS A 141 1.95 8.13 -16.19
CA LYS A 141 3.17 7.34 -16.37
C LYS A 141 3.08 5.93 -15.78
N TYR A 142 2.39 5.77 -14.66
CA TYR A 142 2.39 4.52 -13.88
C TYR A 142 1.00 3.92 -13.67
N HIS A 143 -0.07 4.56 -14.12
CA HIS A 143 -1.47 4.22 -13.84
C HIS A 143 -1.73 4.04 -12.31
N PHE A 144 -0.93 4.72 -11.49
CA PHE A 144 -1.00 4.71 -10.04
C PHE A 144 -0.63 6.11 -9.51
N PRO A 145 -1.48 6.74 -8.68
CA PRO A 145 -1.28 8.14 -8.28
C PRO A 145 -0.10 8.36 -7.34
N PHE A 146 0.23 7.35 -6.53
CA PHE A 146 1.18 7.48 -5.43
C PHE A 146 2.56 6.94 -5.81
N VAL A 147 3.30 7.65 -6.67
CA VAL A 147 4.67 7.31 -7.07
C VAL A 147 5.60 8.50 -6.82
N GLY A 148 6.82 8.23 -6.37
CA GLY A 148 7.82 9.25 -6.12
C GLY A 148 7.48 10.15 -4.92
N ASP A 149 7.65 11.45 -5.05
CA ASP A 149 7.52 12.41 -3.95
C ASP A 149 6.12 12.46 -3.33
N HIS A 150 5.11 12.06 -4.11
CA HIS A 150 3.71 12.03 -3.68
C HIS A 150 3.31 10.72 -3.00
N TRP A 151 4.20 9.73 -2.98
CA TRP A 151 3.96 8.51 -2.25
C TRP A 151 3.97 8.76 -0.74
N ILE A 152 2.96 8.26 -0.06
CA ILE A 152 2.84 8.29 1.41
C ILE A 152 2.98 6.85 1.91
N PRO A 153 4.18 6.41 2.34
CA PRO A 153 4.36 5.08 2.87
C PRO A 153 3.59 4.89 4.18
N HIS A 154 2.71 3.92 4.21
CA HIS A 154 1.88 3.65 5.38
C HIS A 154 1.39 2.21 5.42
N PHE A 155 0.97 1.78 6.60
CA PHE A 155 0.21 0.55 6.83
C PHE A 155 -1.22 0.93 7.19
N THR A 156 -2.18 0.50 6.39
CA THR A 156 -3.61 0.76 6.65
C THR A 156 -4.14 -0.15 7.75
N ILE A 157 -4.87 0.41 8.70
CA ILE A 157 -5.65 -0.31 9.69
C ILE A 157 -7.01 -0.65 9.08
N SER A 158 -7.81 0.35 8.75
CA SER A 158 -9.12 0.21 8.14
C SER A 158 -9.61 1.56 7.61
N SER A 159 -10.63 1.58 6.75
CA SER A 159 -11.41 2.77 6.47
C SER A 159 -12.76 2.68 7.16
N LEU A 160 -13.11 3.71 7.93
CA LEU A 160 -14.20 3.71 8.89
C LEU A 160 -15.37 4.55 8.37
N ALA A 161 -16.53 3.94 8.21
CA ALA A 161 -17.78 4.62 7.83
C ALA A 161 -18.53 5.16 9.07
N ILE A 162 -17.86 6.04 9.84
CA ILE A 162 -18.38 6.66 11.06
C ILE A 162 -18.04 8.14 11.07
N ASP A 163 -18.59 8.91 12.00
CA ASP A 163 -18.25 10.33 12.18
C ASP A 163 -16.76 10.51 12.47
N LYS A 164 -16.13 11.52 11.85
CA LYS A 164 -14.69 11.82 12.02
C LYS A 164 -14.30 12.16 13.46
N GLU A 165 -15.24 12.60 14.28
CA GLU A 165 -15.04 12.91 15.70
C GLU A 165 -15.33 11.71 16.62
N HIS A 166 -15.68 10.55 16.04
CA HIS A 166 -16.00 9.36 16.82
C HIS A 166 -14.81 8.96 17.73
N PRO A 167 -15.05 8.61 19.01
CA PRO A 167 -13.99 8.30 19.97
C PRO A 167 -13.02 7.21 19.51
N LEU A 168 -13.47 6.24 18.70
CA LEU A 168 -12.60 5.21 18.14
C LEU A 168 -11.51 5.80 17.25
N ILE A 169 -11.83 6.78 16.39
CA ILE A 169 -10.84 7.46 15.53
C ILE A 169 -9.80 8.18 16.40
N VAL A 170 -10.28 8.94 17.37
CA VAL A 170 -9.40 9.67 18.31
C VAL A 170 -8.47 8.72 19.06
N ASP A 171 -8.98 7.59 19.51
CA ASP A 171 -8.19 6.58 20.21
C ASP A 171 -7.15 5.89 19.28
N LEU A 172 -7.54 5.53 18.06
CA LEU A 172 -6.61 4.95 17.08
C LEU A 172 -5.47 5.93 16.73
N LEU A 173 -5.80 7.22 16.55
CA LEU A 173 -4.79 8.26 16.25
C LEU A 173 -3.83 8.50 17.41
N ASN A 174 -4.29 8.39 18.65
CA ASN A 174 -3.48 8.56 19.86
C ASN A 174 -2.76 7.28 20.33
N SER A 175 -2.97 6.15 19.65
CA SER A 175 -2.31 4.89 19.97
C SER A 175 -0.80 4.96 19.73
N LYS A 176 -0.03 4.04 20.35
CA LYS A 176 1.41 3.92 20.10
C LYS A 176 1.68 3.78 18.60
N ASN A 177 2.63 4.57 18.09
CA ASN A 177 2.95 4.65 16.65
C ASN A 177 4.45 4.56 16.34
N SER A 178 5.29 4.31 17.34
CA SER A 178 6.74 4.17 17.15
C SER A 178 7.12 2.69 17.11
N PHE A 179 7.32 2.17 15.89
CA PHE A 179 7.67 0.76 15.63
C PHE A 179 8.82 0.67 14.64
N PRO A 180 9.71 -0.31 14.77
CA PRO A 180 10.69 -0.60 13.73
C PRO A 180 10.00 -1.21 12.50
N VAL A 181 10.45 -0.80 11.31
CA VAL A 181 10.05 -1.36 10.01
C VAL A 181 11.27 -2.00 9.38
N VAL A 182 11.26 -3.32 9.21
CA VAL A 182 12.34 -4.07 8.55
C VAL A 182 11.98 -4.25 7.07
N VAL A 183 12.84 -3.75 6.20
CA VAL A 183 12.70 -3.87 4.75
C VAL A 183 13.78 -4.80 4.21
N GLY A 184 13.53 -6.10 4.34
CA GLY A 184 14.43 -7.16 3.84
C GLY A 184 13.84 -7.95 2.67
N LYS A 185 12.55 -7.78 2.43
CA LYS A 185 11.81 -8.45 1.35
C LYS A 185 10.59 -7.63 0.94
N ILE A 186 10.15 -7.85 -0.29
CA ILE A 186 8.86 -7.39 -0.79
C ILE A 186 8.06 -8.60 -1.26
N SER A 187 6.74 -8.49 -1.27
CA SER A 187 5.84 -9.53 -1.77
C SER A 187 5.01 -9.02 -2.94
N VAL A 188 4.70 -9.92 -3.86
CA VAL A 188 3.77 -9.67 -4.96
C VAL A 188 2.52 -10.48 -4.72
N TRP A 189 1.38 -9.81 -4.77
CA TRP A 189 0.08 -10.44 -4.59
C TRP A 189 -0.81 -10.19 -5.81
N LYS A 190 -1.61 -11.18 -6.17
CA LYS A 190 -2.77 -10.99 -7.05
C LYS A 190 -3.95 -10.60 -6.18
N ILE A 191 -4.68 -9.60 -6.63
CA ILE A 191 -5.84 -9.05 -5.94
C ILE A 191 -7.06 -9.34 -6.79
N ASP A 192 -8.09 -9.95 -6.20
CA ASP A 192 -9.36 -10.26 -6.86
C ASP A 192 -10.50 -9.93 -5.89
N GLY A 193 -11.00 -8.70 -5.97
CA GLY A 193 -11.92 -8.14 -4.99
C GLY A 193 -11.30 -8.14 -3.58
N GLN A 194 -11.92 -8.87 -2.66
CA GLN A 194 -11.43 -9.03 -1.28
C GLN A 194 -10.35 -10.11 -1.12
N GLU A 195 -10.13 -10.93 -2.15
CA GLU A 195 -9.14 -12.00 -2.11
C GLU A 195 -7.73 -11.48 -2.43
N HIS A 196 -6.77 -11.78 -1.57
CA HIS A 196 -5.36 -11.42 -1.70
C HIS A 196 -4.52 -12.68 -1.70
N LYS A 197 -4.01 -13.05 -2.88
CA LYS A 197 -3.17 -14.23 -3.05
C LYS A 197 -1.72 -13.84 -3.25
N LYS A 198 -0.86 -14.16 -2.28
CA LYS A 198 0.59 -14.02 -2.42
C LYS A 198 1.11 -14.97 -3.49
N LEU A 199 1.84 -14.44 -4.47
CA LEU A 199 2.39 -15.18 -5.61
C LEU A 199 3.89 -15.38 -5.51
N LEU A 200 4.63 -14.38 -5.03
CA LEU A 200 6.07 -14.48 -4.84
C LEU A 200 6.58 -13.52 -3.75
N THR A 201 7.78 -13.82 -3.27
CA THR A 201 8.55 -12.94 -2.38
C THR A 201 9.90 -12.66 -3.04
N ALA A 202 10.31 -11.40 -3.08
CA ALA A 202 11.61 -10.95 -3.54
C ALA A 202 12.44 -10.48 -2.33
N HIS A 203 13.61 -11.06 -2.13
CA HIS A 203 14.52 -10.67 -1.06
C HIS A 203 15.48 -9.60 -1.55
N LEU A 204 15.70 -8.57 -0.72
CA LEU A 204 16.82 -7.65 -0.85
C LEU A 204 18.13 -8.37 -0.44
N SER A 205 19.26 -7.87 -0.90
CA SER A 205 20.58 -8.42 -0.56
C SER A 205 21.01 -8.10 0.85
#